data_8932a5c0f413084761d53ac1b83303db
#
_entry.id   8932a5c0f413084761d53ac1b83303db
#
_cell.length_a   1.000
_cell.length_b   1.000
_cell.length_c   1.000
_cell.angle_alpha   90.00
_cell.angle_beta   90.00
_cell.angle_gamma   90.00
#
_symmetry.space_group_name_H-M   'P 1'
#
loop_
_entity.id
_entity.type
_entity.pdbx_description
1 polymer ?
#
loop_
_entity_poly.entity_id
_entity_poly.type
_entity_poly.pdbx_seq_one_letter_code
_entity_poly.pdbx_strand_id
1 'polypeptide(L)'
;MSATGYIGMVAAFCTTMAFVPQIVKLRKQGGEDLSYSMLFLYLTGVLLWLAYGLRVHAVAVIWANALAAALVLLSIVLKANPPRKTLHAGSKRLRIAVDMDEVIADAFSKHLGQYNQLAGANLTPEMVTQSGLGALIPADRRDQFNAIPHADGFFADLEVIAGSREALRELSRNHDVYITSAAMEVPSSFAAKFQWLEKHFSFIPPSRIVFCGDKNIINADVLIDDRSRHFKGFQGTGILFTAPHNATEAAQLRADNWNDVLEILVGGEPEASGAEALSRKLSMNPARS
;
A
#
# COMPACT_ATOMS: atom_id res chain seq x y z
N MET A 1 19.61 34.27 37.76
CA MET A 1 18.35 33.52 37.66
C MET A 1 17.97 33.00 39.02
N SER A 2 16.69 33.10 39.43
CA SER A 2 16.23 32.55 40.71
C SER A 2 16.13 31.01 40.62
N ALA A 3 16.20 30.32 41.77
CA ALA A 3 16.00 28.86 41.83
C ALA A 3 14.74 28.38 41.13
N THR A 4 13.67 29.16 41.22
CA THR A 4 12.39 28.94 40.52
C THR A 4 12.55 28.98 39.00
N GLY A 5 13.45 29.82 38.44
CA GLY A 5 13.72 29.89 37.01
C GLY A 5 14.43 28.64 36.50
N TYR A 6 15.33 28.04 37.28
CA TYR A 6 15.99 26.77 36.94
C TYR A 6 14.99 25.60 36.91
N ILE A 7 14.11 25.51 37.94
CA ILE A 7 13.07 24.48 37.99
C ILE A 7 12.16 24.56 36.75
N GLY A 8 11.75 25.77 36.38
CA GLY A 8 10.91 26.00 35.20
C GLY A 8 11.59 25.57 33.88
N MET A 9 12.88 25.83 33.72
CA MET A 9 13.65 25.41 32.54
C MET A 9 13.82 23.89 32.46
N VAL A 10 14.11 23.23 33.57
CA VAL A 10 14.25 21.78 33.63
C VAL A 10 12.93 21.10 33.34
N ALA A 11 11.83 21.57 33.90
CA ALA A 11 10.48 21.06 33.64
C ALA A 11 10.11 21.22 32.15
N ALA A 12 10.37 22.40 31.57
CA ALA A 12 10.15 22.69 30.16
C ALA A 12 10.96 21.76 29.24
N PHE A 13 12.23 21.54 29.57
CA PHE A 13 13.10 20.61 28.84
C PHE A 13 12.56 19.17 28.90
N CYS A 14 12.25 18.65 30.07
CA CYS A 14 11.73 17.29 30.25
C CYS A 14 10.43 17.04 29.50
N THR A 15 9.46 17.96 29.57
CA THR A 15 8.16 17.83 28.90
C THR A 15 8.30 17.89 27.38
N THR A 16 9.18 18.71 26.86
CA THR A 16 9.42 18.83 25.42
C THR A 16 10.18 17.62 24.88
N MET A 17 11.21 17.16 25.60
CA MET A 17 12.01 16.00 25.20
C MET A 17 11.21 14.69 25.22
N ALA A 18 10.13 14.61 25.99
CA ALA A 18 9.22 13.46 25.98
C ALA A 18 8.55 13.22 24.62
N PHE A 19 8.46 14.23 23.73
CA PHE A 19 7.93 14.09 22.38
C PHE A 19 8.94 13.48 21.38
N VAL A 20 10.24 13.57 21.64
CA VAL A 20 11.28 13.08 20.72
C VAL A 20 11.15 11.57 20.45
N PRO A 21 10.99 10.69 21.46
CA PRO A 21 10.74 9.27 21.24
C PRO A 21 9.48 9.00 20.41
N GLN A 22 8.43 9.80 20.59
CA GLN A 22 7.18 9.70 19.85
C GLN A 22 7.40 9.99 18.35
N ILE A 23 8.15 11.04 18.03
CA ILE A 23 8.48 11.40 16.63
C ILE A 23 9.35 10.32 15.98
N VAL A 24 10.31 9.76 16.71
CA VAL A 24 11.13 8.64 16.23
C VAL A 24 10.27 7.41 15.96
N LYS A 25 9.31 7.09 16.84
CA LYS A 25 8.35 5.99 16.65
C LYS A 25 7.45 6.24 15.44
N LEU A 26 6.92 7.47 15.27
CA LEU A 26 6.14 7.88 14.10
C LEU A 26 6.90 7.65 12.78
N ARG A 27 8.16 8.03 12.71
CA ARG A 27 9.01 7.82 11.52
C ARG A 27 9.30 6.35 11.23
N LYS A 28 9.39 5.49 12.25
CA LYS A 28 9.74 4.06 12.08
C LYS A 28 8.55 3.14 11.90
N GLN A 29 7.42 3.41 12.54
CA GLN A 29 6.29 2.49 12.66
C GLN A 29 4.97 3.05 12.08
N GLY A 30 4.96 4.32 11.62
CA GLY A 30 3.72 5.00 11.25
C GLY A 30 2.97 5.52 12.49
N GLY A 31 1.85 6.20 12.27
CA GLY A 31 1.12 6.95 13.31
C GLY A 31 -0.15 6.28 13.82
N GLU A 32 -0.30 4.98 13.72
CA GLU A 32 -1.54 4.26 14.05
C GLU A 32 -1.95 4.45 15.51
N ASP A 33 -0.99 4.41 16.43
CA ASP A 33 -1.22 4.53 17.88
C ASP A 33 -1.60 5.94 18.35
N LEU A 34 -1.47 6.98 17.50
CA LEU A 34 -1.71 8.37 17.86
C LEU A 34 -3.03 8.88 17.27
N SER A 35 -3.98 9.23 18.11
CA SER A 35 -5.25 9.83 17.66
C SER A 35 -5.05 11.27 17.20
N TYR A 36 -5.68 11.65 16.07
CA TYR A 36 -5.76 13.06 15.65
C TYR A 36 -6.44 13.92 16.70
N SER A 37 -7.51 13.44 17.35
CA SER A 37 -8.21 14.17 18.40
C SER A 37 -7.28 14.51 19.56
N MET A 38 -6.42 13.59 19.97
CA MET A 38 -5.41 13.81 21.01
C MET A 38 -4.40 14.86 20.58
N LEU A 39 -3.89 14.79 19.36
CA LEU A 39 -2.90 15.75 18.84
C LEU A 39 -3.48 17.16 18.74
N PHE A 40 -4.71 17.32 18.23
CA PHE A 40 -5.38 18.61 18.14
C PHE A 40 -5.71 19.20 19.51
N LEU A 41 -6.19 18.39 20.45
CA LEU A 41 -6.46 18.84 21.83
C LEU A 41 -5.17 19.31 22.51
N TYR A 42 -4.09 18.55 22.37
CA TYR A 42 -2.79 18.91 22.92
C TYR A 42 -2.23 20.19 22.29
N LEU A 43 -2.32 20.33 20.96
CA LEU A 43 -1.91 21.55 20.24
C LEU A 43 -2.67 22.78 20.75
N THR A 44 -3.99 22.65 20.94
CA THR A 44 -4.80 23.73 21.50
C THR A 44 -4.31 24.16 22.88
N GLY A 45 -4.02 23.20 23.78
CA GLY A 45 -3.50 23.49 25.12
C GLY A 45 -2.15 24.21 25.08
N VAL A 46 -1.25 23.76 24.23
CA VAL A 46 0.09 24.36 24.06
C VAL A 46 -0.01 25.79 23.50
N LEU A 47 -0.90 26.05 22.53
CA LEU A 47 -1.12 27.40 21.99
C LEU A 47 -1.72 28.35 23.03
N LEU A 48 -2.61 27.88 23.90
CA LEU A 48 -3.16 28.68 25.00
C LEU A 48 -2.08 29.02 26.03
N TRP A 49 -1.19 28.07 26.36
CA TRP A 49 -0.04 28.32 27.24
C TRP A 49 0.97 29.28 26.63
N LEU A 50 1.17 29.21 25.31
CA LEU A 50 2.02 30.15 24.59
C LEU A 50 1.44 31.59 24.66
N ALA A 51 0.15 31.73 24.42
CA ALA A 51 -0.57 33.02 24.52
C ALA A 51 -0.48 33.58 25.94
N TYR A 52 -0.66 32.75 26.98
CA TYR A 52 -0.48 33.12 28.37
C TYR A 52 0.95 33.61 28.63
N GLY A 53 1.97 32.80 28.24
CA GLY A 53 3.38 33.15 28.43
C GLY A 53 3.76 34.49 27.77
N LEU A 54 3.22 34.79 26.58
CA LEU A 54 3.42 36.06 25.91
C LEU A 54 2.81 37.24 26.70
N ARG A 55 1.62 37.06 27.28
CA ARG A 55 0.96 38.12 28.07
C ARG A 55 1.68 38.41 29.40
N VAL A 56 2.25 37.40 30.05
CA VAL A 56 2.93 37.55 31.33
C VAL A 56 4.45 37.67 31.19
N HIS A 57 4.95 37.77 29.95
CA HIS A 57 6.38 37.85 29.60
C HIS A 57 7.24 36.74 30.22
N ALA A 58 6.66 35.53 30.36
CA ALA A 58 7.35 34.36 30.91
C ALA A 58 8.18 33.64 29.86
N VAL A 59 9.43 34.04 29.69
CA VAL A 59 10.34 33.58 28.62
C VAL A 59 10.45 32.04 28.54
N ALA A 60 10.57 31.36 29.69
CA ALA A 60 10.65 29.90 29.76
C ALA A 60 9.36 29.22 29.23
N VAL A 61 8.20 29.76 29.56
CA VAL A 61 6.90 29.26 29.12
C VAL A 61 6.74 29.46 27.61
N ILE A 62 7.18 30.62 27.09
CA ILE A 62 7.11 30.93 25.64
C ILE A 62 7.93 29.90 24.85
N TRP A 63 9.21 29.73 25.16
CA TRP A 63 10.09 28.83 24.41
C TRP A 63 9.66 27.36 24.51
N ALA A 64 9.27 26.89 25.72
CA ALA A 64 8.80 25.53 25.90
C ALA A 64 7.57 25.21 25.04
N ASN A 65 6.57 26.10 25.05
CA ASN A 65 5.34 25.87 24.33
C ASN A 65 5.49 26.11 22.80
N ALA A 66 6.34 27.05 22.38
CA ALA A 66 6.65 27.21 20.96
C ALA A 66 7.31 25.94 20.37
N LEU A 67 8.29 25.38 21.09
CA LEU A 67 8.94 24.14 20.66
C LEU A 67 8.00 22.94 20.70
N ALA A 68 7.17 22.81 21.75
CA ALA A 68 6.15 21.76 21.85
C ALA A 68 5.13 21.85 20.70
N ALA A 69 4.65 23.06 20.37
CA ALA A 69 3.76 23.27 19.23
C ALA A 69 4.40 22.83 17.92
N ALA A 70 5.65 23.17 17.67
CA ALA A 70 6.39 22.72 16.48
C ALA A 70 6.51 21.20 16.39
N LEU A 71 6.79 20.51 17.50
CA LEU A 71 6.90 19.05 17.54
C LEU A 71 5.53 18.35 17.32
N VAL A 72 4.45 18.94 17.86
CA VAL A 72 3.09 18.41 17.63
C VAL A 72 2.67 18.60 16.16
N LEU A 73 2.94 19.77 15.59
CA LEU A 73 2.67 20.01 14.16
C LEU A 73 3.49 19.07 13.28
N LEU A 74 4.75 18.85 13.58
CA LEU A 74 5.58 17.85 12.90
C LEU A 74 4.96 16.45 13.03
N SER A 75 4.44 16.08 14.19
CA SER A 75 3.78 14.80 14.42
C SER A 75 2.51 14.65 13.58
N ILE A 76 1.71 15.71 13.43
CA ILE A 76 0.52 15.75 12.58
C ILE A 76 0.92 15.55 11.11
N VAL A 77 1.95 16.27 10.63
CA VAL A 77 2.45 16.16 9.25
C VAL A 77 2.99 14.75 8.96
N LEU A 78 3.80 14.20 9.87
CA LEU A 78 4.33 12.83 9.71
C LEU A 78 3.24 11.76 9.76
N LYS A 79 2.17 11.98 10.54
CA LYS A 79 1.01 11.08 10.58
C LYS A 79 0.17 11.19 9.31
N ALA A 80 0.03 12.38 8.74
CA ALA A 80 -0.69 12.61 7.49
C ALA A 80 0.08 12.09 6.26
N ASN A 81 1.42 12.09 6.34
CA ASN A 81 2.32 11.60 5.29
C ASN A 81 3.26 10.55 5.90
N PRO A 82 2.76 9.34 6.21
CA PRO A 82 3.62 8.30 6.77
C PRO A 82 4.73 7.99 5.74
N PRO A 83 5.99 7.89 6.21
CA PRO A 83 7.06 7.45 5.33
C PRO A 83 6.70 6.06 4.79
N ARG A 84 6.90 5.85 3.47
CA ARG A 84 6.69 4.53 2.86
C ARG A 84 7.52 3.52 3.66
N LYS A 85 6.85 2.56 4.28
CA LYS A 85 7.52 1.45 4.97
C LYS A 85 8.16 0.59 3.89
N THR A 86 9.47 0.71 3.71
CA THR A 86 10.23 -0.30 2.98
C THR A 86 10.41 -1.48 3.94
N LEU A 87 9.89 -2.62 3.58
CA LEU A 87 10.20 -3.89 4.23
C LEU A 87 11.60 -4.30 3.76
N HIS A 88 12.64 -3.69 4.34
CA HIS A 88 14.00 -4.13 4.08
C HIS A 88 14.11 -5.57 4.54
N ALA A 89 13.99 -6.50 3.59
CA ALA A 89 14.29 -7.91 3.77
C ALA A 89 15.80 -8.10 3.91
N GLY A 90 16.38 -7.51 4.97
CA GLY A 90 17.75 -7.82 5.34
C GLY A 90 17.88 -9.32 5.56
N SER A 91 18.51 -10.03 4.65
CA SER A 91 18.90 -11.45 4.69
C SER A 91 17.82 -12.51 5.04
N LYS A 92 16.61 -12.15 5.49
CA LYS A 92 15.55 -13.10 5.81
C LYS A 92 14.70 -13.40 4.58
N ARG A 93 14.59 -14.68 4.23
CA ARG A 93 13.69 -15.15 3.19
C ARG A 93 12.23 -14.99 3.65
N LEU A 94 11.46 -14.13 2.98
CA LEU A 94 10.05 -13.89 3.27
C LEU A 94 9.15 -14.90 2.55
N ARG A 95 8.02 -15.22 3.15
CA ARG A 95 6.89 -15.85 2.49
C ARG A 95 5.94 -14.77 2.02
N ILE A 96 5.77 -14.66 0.70
CA ILE A 96 4.96 -13.62 0.06
C ILE A 96 3.78 -14.30 -0.60
N ALA A 97 2.58 -14.03 -0.12
CA ALA A 97 1.32 -14.44 -0.73
C ALA A 97 0.84 -13.31 -1.67
N VAL A 98 0.48 -13.67 -2.89
CA VAL A 98 0.08 -12.75 -3.95
C VAL A 98 -1.28 -13.17 -4.45
N ASP A 99 -2.26 -12.28 -4.45
CA ASP A 99 -3.55 -12.56 -5.09
C ASP A 99 -3.44 -12.69 -6.61
N MET A 100 -4.38 -13.36 -7.21
CA MET A 100 -4.38 -13.57 -8.66
C MET A 100 -5.12 -12.44 -9.38
N ASP A 101 -6.42 -12.28 -9.08
CA ASP A 101 -7.30 -11.38 -9.81
C ASP A 101 -6.96 -9.92 -9.46
N GLU A 102 -6.88 -9.02 -10.42
CA GLU A 102 -6.52 -7.59 -10.30
C GLU A 102 -5.09 -7.33 -9.74
N VAL A 103 -4.32 -8.37 -9.46
CA VAL A 103 -2.93 -8.24 -8.99
C VAL A 103 -1.92 -8.76 -10.02
N ILE A 104 -2.19 -9.94 -10.61
CA ILE A 104 -1.37 -10.53 -11.69
C ILE A 104 -2.16 -10.84 -12.95
N ALA A 105 -3.50 -10.93 -12.86
CA ALA A 105 -4.42 -11.22 -13.95
C ALA A 105 -5.50 -10.13 -14.03
N ASP A 106 -5.69 -9.52 -15.20
CA ASP A 106 -6.68 -8.46 -15.43
C ASP A 106 -8.06 -9.06 -15.73
N ALA A 107 -8.74 -9.51 -14.68
CA ALA A 107 -10.10 -10.03 -14.79
C ALA A 107 -11.12 -8.90 -14.94
N PHE A 108 -10.83 -7.72 -14.33
CA PHE A 108 -11.75 -6.59 -14.32
C PHE A 108 -11.97 -6.00 -15.72
N SER A 109 -10.91 -5.75 -16.47
CA SER A 109 -11.04 -5.21 -17.84
C SER A 109 -11.81 -6.16 -18.75
N LYS A 110 -11.58 -7.47 -18.64
CA LYS A 110 -12.37 -8.47 -19.37
C LYS A 110 -13.82 -8.46 -18.94
N HIS A 111 -14.10 -8.43 -17.66
CA HIS A 111 -15.45 -8.36 -17.09
C HIS A 111 -16.21 -7.15 -17.63
N LEU A 112 -15.58 -5.97 -17.54
CA LEU A 112 -16.16 -4.72 -18.02
C LEU A 112 -16.38 -4.74 -19.54
N GLY A 113 -15.42 -5.26 -20.30
CA GLY A 113 -15.52 -5.41 -21.76
C GLY A 113 -16.68 -6.31 -22.18
N GLN A 114 -16.86 -7.45 -21.51
CA GLN A 114 -17.99 -8.35 -21.78
C GLN A 114 -19.33 -7.70 -21.38
N TYR A 115 -19.38 -7.00 -20.26
CA TYR A 115 -20.58 -6.24 -19.90
C TYR A 115 -20.92 -5.16 -20.95
N ASN A 116 -19.92 -4.42 -21.40
CA ASN A 116 -20.13 -3.40 -22.45
C ASN A 116 -20.74 -4.00 -23.72
N GLN A 117 -20.25 -5.17 -24.15
CA GLN A 117 -20.83 -5.88 -25.31
C GLN A 117 -22.27 -6.29 -25.05
N LEU A 118 -22.60 -6.85 -23.89
CA LEU A 118 -23.92 -7.33 -23.55
C LEU A 118 -24.93 -6.19 -23.33
N ALA A 119 -24.50 -5.09 -22.74
CA ALA A 119 -25.36 -3.97 -22.35
C ALA A 119 -25.42 -2.85 -23.39
N GLY A 120 -24.57 -2.90 -24.43
CA GLY A 120 -24.37 -1.77 -25.36
C GLY A 120 -23.78 -0.53 -24.67
N ALA A 121 -22.98 -0.73 -23.64
CA ALA A 121 -22.34 0.33 -22.85
C ALA A 121 -20.89 0.58 -23.33
N ASN A 122 -20.28 1.67 -22.85
CA ASN A 122 -18.90 2.03 -23.12
C ASN A 122 -18.20 2.44 -21.81
N LEU A 123 -18.29 1.59 -20.79
CA LEU A 123 -17.64 1.84 -19.50
C LEU A 123 -16.16 1.54 -19.60
N THR A 124 -15.34 2.38 -18.96
CA THR A 124 -13.87 2.17 -18.86
C THR A 124 -13.45 2.02 -17.40
N PRO A 125 -12.29 1.40 -17.11
CA PRO A 125 -11.74 1.31 -15.77
C PRO A 125 -11.61 2.68 -15.08
N GLU A 126 -11.24 3.73 -15.83
CA GLU A 126 -11.11 5.10 -15.32
C GLU A 126 -12.45 5.66 -14.85
N MET A 127 -13.54 5.40 -15.59
CA MET A 127 -14.90 5.79 -15.18
C MET A 127 -15.28 5.11 -13.86
N VAL A 128 -14.92 3.83 -13.71
CA VAL A 128 -15.19 3.07 -12.49
C VAL A 128 -14.37 3.64 -11.32
N THR A 129 -13.11 3.98 -11.54
CA THR A 129 -12.24 4.63 -10.54
C THR A 129 -12.84 5.95 -10.07
N GLN A 130 -13.41 6.74 -10.96
CA GLN A 130 -13.97 8.07 -10.64
C GLN A 130 -15.34 8.00 -9.96
N SER A 131 -16.23 7.11 -10.41
CA SER A 131 -17.64 7.11 -10.04
C SER A 131 -18.07 5.89 -9.22
N GLY A 132 -17.27 4.81 -9.23
CA GLY A 132 -17.61 3.51 -8.65
C GLY A 132 -18.62 2.72 -9.49
N LEU A 133 -18.52 1.40 -9.45
CA LEU A 133 -19.40 0.48 -10.20
C LEU A 133 -20.89 0.69 -9.87
N GLY A 134 -21.21 0.97 -8.61
CA GLY A 134 -22.58 1.14 -8.15
C GLY A 134 -23.32 2.31 -8.79
N ALA A 135 -22.59 3.35 -9.21
CA ALA A 135 -23.16 4.50 -9.91
C ALA A 135 -23.29 4.27 -11.42
N LEU A 136 -22.42 3.43 -11.99
CA LEU A 136 -22.32 3.22 -13.44
C LEU A 136 -23.21 2.06 -13.92
N ILE A 137 -23.43 1.04 -13.09
CA ILE A 137 -24.24 -0.13 -13.45
C ILE A 137 -25.63 0.02 -12.84
N PRO A 138 -26.70 0.14 -13.67
CA PRO A 138 -28.08 0.21 -13.21
C PRO A 138 -28.46 -0.98 -12.33
N ALA A 139 -29.32 -0.77 -11.37
CA ALA A 139 -29.69 -1.78 -10.38
C ALA A 139 -30.28 -3.05 -11.02
N ASP A 140 -31.08 -2.89 -12.08
CA ASP A 140 -31.68 -3.97 -12.86
C ASP A 140 -30.70 -4.74 -13.76
N ARG A 141 -29.47 -4.25 -13.91
CA ARG A 141 -28.39 -4.89 -14.69
C ARG A 141 -27.30 -5.52 -13.82
N ARG A 142 -27.36 -5.35 -12.52
CA ARG A 142 -26.32 -5.86 -11.59
C ARG A 142 -26.20 -7.38 -11.61
N ASP A 143 -27.31 -8.09 -11.68
CA ASP A 143 -27.29 -9.57 -11.75
C ASP A 143 -26.63 -10.04 -13.04
N GLN A 144 -26.91 -9.37 -14.18
CA GLN A 144 -26.26 -9.65 -15.44
C GLN A 144 -24.75 -9.40 -15.37
N PHE A 145 -24.33 -8.27 -14.78
CA PHE A 145 -22.93 -7.96 -14.55
C PHE A 145 -22.26 -9.03 -13.69
N ASN A 146 -22.83 -9.35 -12.54
CA ASN A 146 -22.28 -10.32 -11.60
C ASN A 146 -22.21 -11.75 -12.14
N ALA A 147 -23.05 -12.10 -13.11
CA ALA A 147 -23.05 -13.43 -13.72
C ALA A 147 -21.89 -13.65 -14.71
N ILE A 148 -21.29 -12.60 -15.24
CA ILE A 148 -20.26 -12.70 -16.28
C ILE A 148 -19.06 -13.55 -15.86
N PRO A 149 -18.46 -13.39 -14.66
CA PRO A 149 -17.33 -14.21 -14.25
C PRO A 149 -17.66 -15.69 -14.05
N HIS A 150 -18.95 -16.04 -13.96
CA HIS A 150 -19.39 -17.43 -13.81
C HIS A 150 -19.53 -18.16 -15.16
N ALA A 151 -19.34 -17.46 -16.28
CA ALA A 151 -19.36 -18.08 -17.61
C ALA A 151 -18.14 -18.99 -17.80
N ASP A 152 -18.36 -20.11 -18.47
CA ASP A 152 -17.30 -21.07 -18.79
C ASP A 152 -16.17 -20.39 -19.57
N GLY A 153 -14.94 -20.67 -19.15
CA GLY A 153 -13.74 -20.13 -19.80
C GLY A 153 -13.42 -18.65 -19.49
N PHE A 154 -14.21 -17.96 -18.66
CA PHE A 154 -13.94 -16.55 -18.34
C PHE A 154 -12.49 -16.32 -17.87
N PHE A 155 -11.94 -17.20 -17.05
CA PHE A 155 -10.59 -17.09 -16.48
C PHE A 155 -9.48 -17.72 -17.32
N ALA A 156 -9.79 -18.26 -18.52
CA ALA A 156 -8.83 -19.03 -19.30
C ALA A 156 -7.81 -18.16 -20.07
N ASP A 157 -8.17 -16.95 -20.41
CA ASP A 157 -7.43 -16.06 -21.33
C ASP A 157 -7.32 -14.62 -20.83
N LEU A 158 -7.23 -14.45 -19.51
CA LEU A 158 -7.02 -13.14 -18.90
C LEU A 158 -5.67 -12.55 -19.34
N GLU A 159 -5.63 -11.24 -19.53
CA GLU A 159 -4.37 -10.52 -19.75
C GLU A 159 -3.54 -10.51 -18.49
N VAL A 160 -2.21 -10.59 -18.66
CA VAL A 160 -1.27 -10.52 -17.55
C VAL A 160 -1.04 -9.06 -17.19
N ILE A 161 -1.19 -8.71 -15.92
CA ILE A 161 -0.90 -7.35 -15.44
C ILE A 161 0.58 -7.03 -15.66
N ALA A 162 0.84 -5.88 -16.28
CA ALA A 162 2.17 -5.46 -16.69
C ALA A 162 3.17 -5.44 -15.52
N GLY A 163 4.37 -5.98 -15.75
CA GLY A 163 5.45 -6.06 -14.76
C GLY A 163 5.30 -7.19 -13.73
N SER A 164 4.14 -7.87 -13.64
CA SER A 164 3.90 -8.91 -12.63
C SER A 164 4.83 -10.11 -12.77
N ARG A 165 5.07 -10.58 -14.01
CA ARG A 165 5.93 -11.75 -14.26
C ARG A 165 7.39 -11.49 -13.88
N GLU A 166 7.89 -10.33 -14.26
CA GLU A 166 9.27 -9.88 -14.01
C GLU A 166 9.47 -9.71 -12.50
N ALA A 167 8.56 -9.01 -11.84
CA ALA A 167 8.63 -8.76 -10.40
C ALA A 167 8.53 -10.05 -9.59
N LEU A 168 7.57 -10.95 -9.90
CA LEU A 168 7.46 -12.23 -9.20
C LEU A 168 8.65 -13.14 -9.45
N ARG A 169 9.26 -13.10 -10.64
CA ARG A 169 10.49 -13.85 -10.91
C ARG A 169 11.67 -13.31 -10.10
N GLU A 170 11.76 -11.98 -9.97
CA GLU A 170 12.77 -11.34 -9.12
C GLU A 170 12.58 -11.69 -7.64
N LEU A 171 11.37 -11.52 -7.13
CA LEU A 171 11.03 -11.88 -5.75
C LEU A 171 11.29 -13.36 -5.45
N SER A 172 11.01 -14.26 -6.41
CA SER A 172 11.19 -15.71 -6.24
C SER A 172 12.66 -16.15 -6.11
N ARG A 173 13.63 -15.29 -6.47
CA ARG A 173 15.06 -15.59 -6.26
C ARG A 173 15.43 -15.60 -4.78
N ASN A 174 14.87 -14.68 -4.01
CA ASN A 174 15.27 -14.43 -2.63
C ASN A 174 14.15 -14.71 -1.61
N HIS A 175 12.91 -14.93 -2.06
CA HIS A 175 11.72 -15.11 -1.23
C HIS A 175 10.92 -16.33 -1.66
N ASP A 176 10.04 -16.81 -0.80
CA ASP A 176 9.08 -17.87 -1.09
C ASP A 176 7.76 -17.23 -1.53
N VAL A 177 7.54 -17.16 -2.85
CA VAL A 177 6.34 -16.58 -3.45
C VAL A 177 5.28 -17.66 -3.60
N TYR A 178 4.07 -17.34 -3.14
CA TYR A 178 2.85 -18.15 -3.25
C TYR A 178 1.78 -17.34 -4.00
N ILE A 179 1.07 -17.97 -4.91
CA ILE A 179 -0.12 -17.36 -5.52
C ILE A 179 -1.35 -17.82 -4.75
N THR A 180 -2.23 -16.88 -4.43
CA THR A 180 -3.48 -17.14 -3.73
C THR A 180 -4.66 -16.68 -4.57
N SER A 181 -5.81 -17.34 -4.50
CA SER A 181 -7.03 -16.85 -5.11
C SER A 181 -8.26 -17.38 -4.38
N ALA A 182 -9.28 -16.53 -4.23
CA ALA A 182 -10.59 -16.92 -3.72
C ALA A 182 -11.44 -17.65 -4.80
N ALA A 183 -10.82 -18.58 -5.54
CA ALA A 183 -11.45 -19.28 -6.67
C ALA A 183 -12.74 -20.03 -6.30
N MET A 184 -12.97 -20.35 -5.01
CA MET A 184 -14.19 -20.96 -4.52
C MET A 184 -15.42 -20.04 -4.61
N GLU A 185 -15.24 -18.73 -4.75
CA GLU A 185 -16.35 -17.80 -5.04
C GLU A 185 -16.94 -18.08 -6.44
N VAL A 186 -16.13 -18.65 -7.35
CA VAL A 186 -16.53 -19.12 -8.68
C VAL A 186 -15.92 -20.51 -8.91
N PRO A 187 -16.53 -21.60 -8.42
CA PRO A 187 -15.95 -22.94 -8.46
C PRO A 187 -15.57 -23.46 -9.85
N SER A 188 -16.31 -23.07 -10.89
CA SER A 188 -15.99 -23.38 -12.30
C SER A 188 -14.65 -22.78 -12.76
N SER A 189 -14.10 -21.81 -12.04
CA SER A 189 -12.83 -21.15 -12.36
C SER A 189 -11.57 -21.93 -12.00
N PHE A 190 -11.66 -22.95 -11.14
CA PHE A 190 -10.47 -23.65 -10.60
C PHE A 190 -9.51 -24.14 -11.68
N ALA A 191 -10.02 -24.91 -12.63
CA ALA A 191 -9.19 -25.48 -13.69
C ALA A 191 -8.62 -24.39 -14.60
N ALA A 192 -9.44 -23.41 -14.99
CA ALA A 192 -9.02 -22.30 -15.84
C ALA A 192 -7.93 -21.43 -15.18
N LYS A 193 -8.12 -21.07 -13.91
CA LYS A 193 -7.11 -20.30 -13.14
C LYS A 193 -5.81 -21.08 -12.97
N PHE A 194 -5.90 -22.39 -12.66
CA PHE A 194 -4.71 -23.21 -12.52
C PHE A 194 -3.92 -23.30 -13.85
N GLN A 195 -4.60 -23.60 -14.98
CA GLN A 195 -4.00 -23.67 -16.31
C GLN A 195 -3.42 -22.32 -16.75
N TRP A 196 -4.09 -21.22 -16.44
CA TRP A 196 -3.60 -19.89 -16.72
C TRP A 196 -2.30 -19.60 -15.95
N LEU A 197 -2.23 -19.98 -14.66
CA LEU A 197 -1.00 -19.87 -13.85
C LEU A 197 0.13 -20.74 -14.40
N GLU A 198 -0.13 -21.98 -14.79
CA GLU A 198 0.88 -22.83 -15.45
C GLU A 198 1.42 -22.20 -16.72
N LYS A 199 0.56 -21.59 -17.54
CA LYS A 199 0.93 -20.95 -18.79
C LYS A 199 1.77 -19.69 -18.58
N HIS A 200 1.37 -18.82 -17.66
CA HIS A 200 1.95 -17.48 -17.53
C HIS A 200 3.00 -17.37 -16.43
N PHE A 201 2.93 -18.19 -15.38
CA PHE A 201 3.79 -18.18 -14.19
C PHE A 201 4.40 -19.56 -13.89
N SER A 202 4.81 -20.30 -14.90
CA SER A 202 5.38 -21.67 -14.81
C SER A 202 6.58 -21.79 -13.86
N PHE A 203 7.22 -20.68 -13.50
CA PHE A 203 8.32 -20.66 -12.53
C PHE A 203 7.83 -20.72 -11.07
N ILE A 204 6.51 -20.57 -10.81
CA ILE A 204 5.88 -20.81 -9.51
C ILE A 204 5.40 -22.28 -9.51
N PRO A 205 5.96 -23.14 -8.66
CA PRO A 205 5.56 -24.56 -8.65
C PRO A 205 4.11 -24.72 -8.17
N PRO A 206 3.37 -25.74 -8.63
CA PRO A 206 1.98 -25.99 -8.23
C PRO A 206 1.77 -26.08 -6.72
N SER A 207 2.77 -26.56 -5.98
CA SER A 207 2.75 -26.62 -4.50
C SER A 207 2.71 -25.25 -3.81
N ARG A 208 2.89 -24.17 -4.56
CA ARG A 208 2.82 -22.77 -4.09
C ARG A 208 1.58 -22.04 -4.62
N ILE A 209 0.62 -22.75 -5.19
CA ILE A 209 -0.68 -22.21 -5.60
C ILE A 209 -1.72 -22.63 -4.55
N VAL A 210 -2.42 -21.65 -3.99
CA VAL A 210 -3.36 -21.85 -2.88
C VAL A 210 -4.72 -21.23 -3.24
N PHE A 211 -5.72 -22.06 -3.47
CA PHE A 211 -7.10 -21.59 -3.60
C PHE A 211 -7.76 -21.57 -2.23
N CYS A 212 -8.03 -20.36 -1.72
CA CYS A 212 -8.44 -20.13 -0.34
C CYS A 212 -9.23 -18.81 -0.24
N GLY A 213 -10.44 -18.87 0.31
CA GLY A 213 -11.28 -17.68 0.51
C GLY A 213 -10.90 -16.87 1.73
N ASP A 214 -10.55 -17.54 2.82
CA ASP A 214 -10.04 -16.88 4.03
C ASP A 214 -8.51 -16.91 4.06
N LYS A 215 -7.91 -15.83 3.59
CA LYS A 215 -6.45 -15.71 3.51
C LYS A 215 -5.76 -15.55 4.88
N ASN A 216 -6.51 -15.38 5.97
CA ASN A 216 -5.95 -15.31 7.32
C ASN A 216 -5.30 -16.63 7.75
N ILE A 217 -5.69 -17.76 7.15
CA ILE A 217 -5.06 -19.08 7.43
C ILE A 217 -3.69 -19.22 6.77
N ILE A 218 -3.33 -18.30 5.84
CA ILE A 218 -2.06 -18.38 5.12
C ILE A 218 -0.97 -17.80 6.02
N ASN A 219 -0.02 -18.62 6.42
CA ASN A 219 1.11 -18.19 7.21
C ASN A 219 2.18 -17.52 6.32
N ALA A 220 1.87 -16.33 5.80
CA ALA A 220 2.78 -15.51 5.03
C ALA A 220 3.27 -14.28 5.82
N ASP A 221 4.47 -13.80 5.49
CA ASP A 221 5.02 -12.57 6.07
C ASP A 221 4.42 -11.33 5.38
N VAL A 222 4.04 -11.47 4.09
CA VAL A 222 3.44 -10.41 3.26
C VAL A 222 2.27 -10.98 2.48
N LEU A 223 1.19 -10.20 2.37
CA LEU A 223 0.06 -10.45 1.47
C LEU A 223 -0.12 -9.24 0.54
N ILE A 224 -0.04 -9.47 -0.79
CA ILE A 224 -0.33 -8.49 -1.83
C ILE A 224 -1.71 -8.82 -2.38
N ASP A 225 -2.66 -7.91 -2.27
CA ASP A 225 -4.06 -8.15 -2.58
C ASP A 225 -4.75 -6.83 -3.00
N ASP A 226 -5.72 -6.90 -3.89
CA ASP A 226 -6.54 -5.76 -4.31
C ASP A 226 -7.70 -5.45 -3.36
N ARG A 227 -7.92 -6.29 -2.33
CA ARG A 227 -9.03 -6.16 -1.38
C ARG A 227 -8.54 -6.07 0.05
N SER A 228 -8.64 -4.89 0.65
CA SER A 228 -8.22 -4.63 2.03
C SER A 228 -8.91 -5.52 3.06
N ARG A 229 -10.12 -6.04 2.73
CA ARG A 229 -10.84 -6.98 3.60
C ARG A 229 -10.01 -8.21 3.97
N HIS A 230 -9.10 -8.65 3.09
CA HIS A 230 -8.24 -9.81 3.30
C HIS A 230 -7.08 -9.54 4.28
N PHE A 231 -6.82 -8.25 4.60
CA PHE A 231 -5.83 -7.89 5.61
C PHE A 231 -6.40 -7.92 7.03
N LYS A 232 -7.74 -7.96 7.17
CA LYS A 232 -8.38 -7.99 8.48
C LYS A 232 -8.12 -9.34 9.16
N GLY A 233 -7.32 -9.31 10.23
CA GLY A 233 -6.90 -10.51 10.96
C GLY A 233 -5.64 -11.19 10.42
N PHE A 234 -5.12 -10.76 9.26
CA PHE A 234 -3.86 -11.25 8.74
C PHE A 234 -2.70 -10.81 9.63
N GLN A 235 -1.83 -11.76 10.02
CA GLN A 235 -0.76 -11.50 10.99
C GLN A 235 0.51 -10.90 10.37
N GLY A 236 0.63 -10.94 9.05
CA GLY A 236 1.73 -10.34 8.29
C GLY A 236 1.44 -8.90 7.87
N THR A 237 2.19 -8.42 6.89
CA THR A 237 2.02 -7.09 6.30
C THR A 237 1.17 -7.18 5.03
N GLY A 238 0.04 -6.45 4.99
CA GLY A 238 -0.77 -6.28 3.78
C GLY A 238 -0.25 -5.15 2.89
N ILE A 239 -0.14 -5.40 1.60
CA ILE A 239 0.11 -4.38 0.56
C ILE A 239 -1.11 -4.35 -0.34
N LEU A 240 -1.86 -3.23 -0.32
CA LEU A 240 -3.01 -3.04 -1.18
C LEU A 240 -2.53 -2.70 -2.59
N PHE A 241 -2.79 -3.60 -3.54
CA PHE A 241 -2.51 -3.36 -4.96
C PHE A 241 -3.65 -2.54 -5.54
N THR A 242 -3.32 -1.44 -6.23
CA THR A 242 -4.33 -0.51 -6.75
C THR A 242 -5.08 -1.15 -7.91
N ALA A 243 -6.41 -1.17 -7.79
CA ALA A 243 -7.35 -1.60 -8.81
C ALA A 243 -8.49 -0.56 -8.94
N PRO A 244 -9.27 -0.53 -10.04
CA PRO A 244 -10.32 0.48 -10.24
C PRO A 244 -11.33 0.57 -9.11
N HIS A 245 -11.64 -0.54 -8.45
CA HIS A 245 -12.66 -0.60 -7.39
C HIS A 245 -12.14 -0.15 -6.02
N ASN A 246 -10.82 -0.08 -5.81
CA ASN A 246 -10.21 0.29 -4.53
C ASN A 246 -9.41 1.59 -4.56
N ALA A 247 -9.41 2.34 -5.67
CA ALA A 247 -8.54 3.49 -5.88
C ALA A 247 -8.65 4.57 -4.79
N THR A 248 -9.84 4.74 -4.19
CA THR A 248 -10.10 5.70 -3.11
C THR A 248 -9.98 5.10 -1.71
N GLU A 249 -9.72 3.80 -1.60
CA GLU A 249 -9.64 3.10 -0.31
C GLU A 249 -8.33 3.44 0.40
N ALA A 250 -8.41 3.79 1.69
CA ALA A 250 -7.22 4.07 2.48
C ALA A 250 -6.48 2.77 2.84
N ALA A 251 -5.17 2.74 2.65
CA ALA A 251 -4.33 1.62 3.02
C ALA A 251 -3.03 2.08 3.66
N GLN A 252 -2.50 1.27 4.59
CA GLN A 252 -1.23 1.55 5.26
C GLN A 252 -0.04 1.42 4.30
N LEU A 253 -0.06 0.38 3.46
CA LEU A 253 0.86 0.19 2.35
C LEU A 253 0.04 0.01 1.08
N ARG A 254 0.39 0.75 0.04
CA ARG A 254 -0.23 0.68 -1.27
C ARG A 254 0.85 0.62 -2.35
N ALA A 255 0.60 -0.18 -3.35
CA ALA A 255 1.38 -0.25 -4.58
C ALA A 255 0.44 0.02 -5.77
N ASP A 256 0.79 0.97 -6.63
CA ASP A 256 0.02 1.29 -7.82
C ASP A 256 0.43 0.42 -9.02
N ASN A 257 1.59 -0.21 -8.93
CA ASN A 257 2.16 -1.11 -9.94
C ASN A 257 3.21 -2.03 -9.31
N TRP A 258 3.75 -2.94 -10.11
CA TRP A 258 4.72 -3.92 -9.65
C TRP A 258 6.12 -3.35 -9.32
N ASN A 259 6.48 -2.17 -9.86
CA ASN A 259 7.72 -1.48 -9.44
C ASN A 259 7.60 -0.97 -8.00
N ASP A 260 6.41 -0.44 -7.62
CA ASP A 260 6.17 -0.02 -6.24
C ASP A 260 6.26 -1.21 -5.27
N VAL A 261 5.76 -2.39 -5.67
CA VAL A 261 5.90 -3.63 -4.88
C VAL A 261 7.37 -3.98 -4.66
N LEU A 262 8.19 -3.92 -5.71
CA LEU A 262 9.63 -4.17 -5.60
C LEU A 262 10.33 -3.12 -4.73
N GLU A 263 9.98 -1.84 -4.88
CA GLU A 263 10.51 -0.77 -4.01
C GLU A 263 10.20 -1.03 -2.53
N ILE A 264 8.97 -1.45 -2.22
CA ILE A 264 8.54 -1.75 -0.85
C ILE A 264 9.29 -2.96 -0.28
N LEU A 265 9.48 -4.02 -1.07
CA LEU A 265 9.98 -5.31 -0.60
C LEU A 265 11.50 -5.44 -0.69
N VAL A 266 12.14 -4.87 -1.72
CA VAL A 266 13.56 -5.05 -2.00
C VAL A 266 14.37 -3.80 -1.63
N GLY A 267 13.74 -2.61 -1.59
CA GLY A 267 14.41 -1.35 -1.22
C GLY A 267 15.49 -0.92 -2.22
N GLY A 268 15.39 -1.35 -3.47
CA GLY A 268 16.28 -0.94 -4.55
C GLY A 268 15.72 0.26 -5.31
N GLU A 269 16.59 1.20 -5.70
CA GLU A 269 16.23 2.18 -6.73
C GLU A 269 15.73 1.43 -7.98
N PRO A 270 14.65 1.88 -8.63
CA PRO A 270 14.23 1.28 -9.89
C PRO A 270 15.41 1.34 -10.85
N GLU A 271 15.84 0.19 -11.37
CA GLU A 271 16.76 0.18 -12.51
C GLU A 271 16.15 1.11 -13.57
N ALA A 272 16.89 2.18 -13.88
CA ALA A 272 16.52 3.13 -14.90
C ALA A 272 16.09 2.37 -16.16
N SER A 273 14.91 2.70 -16.68
CA SER A 273 14.34 2.05 -17.85
C SER A 273 15.43 1.86 -18.91
N GLY A 274 15.42 0.73 -19.61
CA GLY A 274 16.50 0.34 -20.55
C GLY A 274 16.91 1.43 -21.56
N ALA A 275 16.12 2.50 -21.72
CA ALA A 275 16.42 3.69 -22.48
C ALA A 275 17.51 4.59 -21.81
N GLU A 276 17.51 4.71 -20.47
CA GLU A 276 18.52 5.49 -19.75
C GLU A 276 19.84 4.72 -19.60
N ALA A 277 19.77 3.38 -19.44
CA ALA A 277 20.96 2.52 -19.44
C ALA A 277 21.67 2.54 -20.83
N LEU A 278 20.90 2.60 -21.92
CA LEU A 278 21.42 2.74 -23.28
C LEU A 278 22.03 4.13 -23.50
N SER A 279 21.43 5.19 -22.99
CA SER A 279 21.92 6.56 -23.05
C SER A 279 23.25 6.72 -22.30
N ARG A 280 23.39 6.13 -21.10
CA ARG A 280 24.67 6.13 -20.37
C ARG A 280 25.77 5.34 -21.08
N LYS A 281 25.46 4.19 -21.70
CA LYS A 281 26.43 3.44 -22.51
C LYS A 281 26.90 4.20 -23.75
N LEU A 282 26.02 4.96 -24.38
CA LEU A 282 26.34 5.80 -25.55
C LEU A 282 27.17 7.04 -25.19
N SER A 283 27.00 7.60 -23.99
CA SER A 283 27.77 8.76 -23.52
C SER A 283 29.18 8.41 -22.97
N MET A 284 29.45 7.14 -22.70
CA MET A 284 30.75 6.67 -22.17
C MET A 284 31.71 6.13 -23.22
N ASN A 285 31.43 6.26 -24.52
CA ASN A 285 32.34 5.88 -25.58
C ASN A 285 32.79 7.11 -26.38
N PRO A 286 33.82 7.88 -25.93
CA PRO A 286 34.46 8.88 -26.78
C PRO A 286 35.28 8.13 -27.85
N ALA A 287 34.97 8.42 -29.08
CA ALA A 287 35.60 7.91 -30.27
C ALA A 287 37.14 7.90 -30.14
N ARG A 288 37.75 6.78 -30.45
CA ARG A 288 39.15 6.73 -30.88
C ARG A 288 39.18 7.19 -32.34
N SER A 289 39.70 8.36 -32.54
CA SER A 289 40.31 8.78 -33.79
C SER A 289 41.74 8.31 -33.85
#